data_e1b918beec29c42691d72b29b6e543d3
#
_entry.id   e1b918beec29c42691d72b29b6e543d3
#
_cell.length_a   1.000
_cell.length_b   1.000
_cell.length_c   1.000
_cell.angle_alpha   90.00
_cell.angle_beta   90.00
_cell.angle_gamma   90.00
#
_symmetry.space_group_name_H-M   'P 1'
#
loop_
_entity.id
_entity.type
_entity.pdbx_description
1 polymer ?
#
loop_
_entity_poly.entity_id
_entity_poly.type
_entity_poly.pdbx_seq_one_letter_code
_entity_poly.pdbx_strand_id
1 'polypeptide(L)'
;GIPADNESIEHWKKNGIPESHIIRCGFEDNFWRIGGDHDAGPCGPCTEMFYDTGAEHGPSYEETGIFDDKNRYIEIWNAGVFMEYYQDENGNYTKLKMKSVDTGSGLERMIMTLNGLESAYDTEVFLPIIEYLQNNSKTPILESLRIIAHHIRTSIFILNAGVEPSNVKRGYVLRRLIRRAIRHMRTIGLEDS
;
A
#
# COMPACT_ATOMS: atom_id res chain seq x y z
N GLY A 1 -8.16 -25.18 -10.63
CA GLY A 1 -7.53 -24.02 -9.99
C GLY A 1 -6.97 -23.08 -11.05
N ILE A 2 -6.67 -21.85 -10.64
CA ILE A 2 -6.02 -20.87 -11.50
C ILE A 2 -4.56 -21.28 -11.66
N PRO A 3 -4.01 -21.34 -12.89
CA PRO A 3 -2.62 -21.73 -13.10
C PRO A 3 -1.65 -20.66 -12.56
N ALA A 4 -0.41 -21.09 -12.26
CA ALA A 4 0.64 -20.17 -11.87
C ALA A 4 0.98 -19.20 -13.02
N ASP A 5 1.23 -17.94 -12.67
CA ASP A 5 1.61 -16.89 -13.63
C ASP A 5 3.10 -17.01 -14.01
N ASN A 6 3.36 -17.85 -14.99
CA ASN A 6 4.71 -17.97 -15.55
C ASN A 6 5.02 -16.87 -16.58
N GLU A 7 4.01 -16.22 -17.14
CA GLU A 7 4.16 -15.15 -18.13
C GLU A 7 4.87 -13.94 -17.52
N SER A 8 4.46 -13.51 -16.32
CA SER A 8 5.10 -12.41 -15.58
C SER A 8 6.56 -12.71 -15.25
N ILE A 9 6.88 -13.95 -14.86
CA ILE A 9 8.26 -14.34 -14.56
C ILE A 9 9.16 -14.20 -15.78
N GLU A 10 8.70 -14.67 -16.94
CA GLU A 10 9.47 -14.53 -18.17
C GLU A 10 9.65 -13.07 -18.60
N HIS A 11 8.65 -12.22 -18.34
CA HIS A 11 8.77 -10.78 -18.55
C HIS A 11 9.80 -10.14 -17.63
N TRP A 12 9.81 -10.49 -16.34
CA TRP A 12 10.82 -9.99 -15.39
C TRP A 12 12.23 -10.41 -15.79
N LYS A 13 12.45 -11.68 -16.11
CA LYS A 13 13.74 -12.19 -16.60
C LYS A 13 14.21 -11.47 -17.86
N LYS A 14 13.30 -11.25 -18.81
CA LYS A 14 13.58 -10.52 -20.06
C LYS A 14 13.97 -9.06 -19.81
N ASN A 15 13.48 -8.46 -18.73
CA ASN A 15 13.85 -7.12 -18.29
C ASN A 15 15.09 -7.08 -17.39
N GLY A 16 15.79 -8.21 -17.23
CA GLY A 16 17.06 -8.28 -16.53
C GLY A 16 16.97 -8.58 -15.04
N ILE A 17 15.79 -8.93 -14.52
CA ILE A 17 15.67 -9.33 -13.11
C ILE A 17 16.16 -10.77 -12.95
N PRO A 18 17.17 -11.03 -12.07
CA PRO A 18 17.64 -12.37 -11.79
C PRO A 18 16.55 -13.26 -11.22
N GLU A 19 16.56 -14.54 -11.54
CA GLU A 19 15.56 -15.49 -11.02
C GLU A 19 15.57 -15.59 -9.49
N SER A 20 16.72 -15.41 -8.85
CA SER A 20 16.86 -15.37 -7.38
C SER A 20 16.10 -14.20 -6.73
N HIS A 21 15.80 -13.15 -7.48
CA HIS A 21 15.02 -12.00 -7.01
C HIS A 21 13.52 -12.13 -7.32
N ILE A 22 13.09 -13.23 -7.94
CA ILE A 22 11.68 -13.45 -8.27
C ILE A 22 11.08 -14.45 -7.28
N ILE A 23 10.31 -13.93 -6.34
CA ILE A 23 9.70 -14.72 -5.28
C ILE A 23 8.29 -15.10 -5.69
N ARG A 24 7.99 -16.41 -5.64
CA ARG A 24 6.66 -16.93 -5.92
C ARG A 24 5.88 -17.05 -4.63
N CYS A 25 4.84 -16.26 -4.49
CA CYS A 25 3.91 -16.33 -3.36
C CYS A 25 2.64 -17.09 -3.73
N GLY A 26 1.82 -17.35 -2.73
CA GLY A 26 0.56 -18.07 -2.89
C GLY A 26 -0.57 -17.18 -3.41
N PHE A 27 -1.76 -17.78 -3.45
CA PHE A 27 -2.98 -17.11 -3.89
C PHE A 27 -3.37 -15.95 -2.97
N GLU A 28 -3.01 -16.03 -1.70
CA GLU A 28 -3.26 -14.99 -0.69
C GLU A 28 -2.50 -13.68 -1.00
N ASP A 29 -1.28 -13.80 -1.53
CA ASP A 29 -0.37 -12.68 -1.75
C ASP A 29 -0.29 -12.24 -3.22
N ASN A 30 -0.44 -13.18 -4.16
CA ASN A 30 -0.26 -12.92 -5.59
C ASN A 30 -1.54 -13.06 -6.42
N PHE A 31 -2.70 -12.84 -5.82
CA PHE A 31 -3.96 -12.81 -6.56
C PHE A 31 -4.84 -11.66 -6.08
N TRP A 32 -5.13 -10.73 -6.97
CA TRP A 32 -5.91 -9.55 -6.65
C TRP A 32 -7.37 -9.68 -7.12
N ARG A 33 -8.28 -9.15 -6.32
CA ARG A 33 -9.73 -9.12 -6.58
C ARG A 33 -10.28 -7.73 -6.26
N ILE A 34 -11.17 -7.25 -7.09
CA ILE A 34 -11.88 -6.02 -6.78
C ILE A 34 -12.88 -6.28 -5.64
N GLY A 35 -12.90 -5.41 -4.63
CA GLY A 35 -13.85 -5.50 -3.51
C GLY A 35 -13.55 -6.58 -2.46
N GLY A 36 -12.61 -7.49 -2.70
CA GLY A 36 -12.19 -8.53 -1.76
C GLY A 36 -12.76 -9.92 -2.06
N ASP A 37 -12.74 -10.80 -1.05
CA ASP A 37 -12.96 -12.25 -1.23
C ASP A 37 -14.38 -12.65 -1.62
N HIS A 38 -15.37 -11.81 -1.35
CA HIS A 38 -16.80 -12.12 -1.53
C HIS A 38 -17.49 -11.25 -2.56
N ASP A 39 -16.79 -10.30 -3.17
CA ASP A 39 -17.39 -9.43 -4.17
C ASP A 39 -17.17 -9.96 -5.58
N ALA A 40 -18.22 -9.94 -6.38
CA ALA A 40 -18.13 -10.32 -7.79
C ALA A 40 -17.39 -9.24 -8.59
N GLY A 41 -16.48 -9.65 -9.46
CA GLY A 41 -15.75 -8.71 -10.28
C GLY A 41 -14.54 -9.28 -11.00
N PRO A 42 -13.87 -8.45 -11.81
CA PRO A 42 -12.61 -8.80 -12.45
C PRO A 42 -11.53 -9.09 -11.42
N CYS A 43 -10.69 -10.07 -11.72
CA CYS A 43 -9.61 -10.52 -10.84
C CYS A 43 -8.52 -11.20 -11.65
N GLY A 44 -7.38 -11.44 -11.02
CA GLY A 44 -6.29 -12.16 -11.64
C GLY A 44 -5.00 -12.16 -10.83
N PRO A 45 -3.98 -12.86 -11.30
CA PRO A 45 -2.67 -12.86 -10.68
C PRO A 45 -2.06 -11.46 -10.69
N CYS A 46 -1.27 -11.14 -9.67
CA CYS A 46 -0.55 -9.87 -9.59
C CYS A 46 0.95 -10.10 -9.45
N THR A 47 1.70 -9.07 -9.81
CA THR A 47 3.15 -9.02 -9.61
C THR A 47 3.52 -7.67 -9.02
N GLU A 48 4.42 -7.68 -8.03
CA GLU A 48 4.73 -6.53 -7.21
C GLU A 48 6.25 -6.31 -7.15
N MET A 49 6.66 -5.05 -7.03
CA MET A 49 8.05 -4.68 -6.81
C MET A 49 8.24 -4.27 -5.36
N PHE A 50 9.22 -4.89 -4.73
CA PHE A 50 9.64 -4.57 -3.38
C PHE A 50 11.03 -3.97 -3.38
N TYR A 51 11.24 -2.95 -2.57
CA TYR A 51 12.53 -2.38 -2.29
C TYR A 51 13.15 -3.04 -1.06
N ASP A 52 14.38 -3.53 -1.20
CA ASP A 52 15.15 -4.05 -0.07
C ASP A 52 15.78 -2.89 0.69
N THR A 53 15.34 -2.66 1.91
CA THR A 53 15.81 -1.57 2.77
C THR A 53 17.18 -1.84 3.42
N GLY A 54 17.69 -3.06 3.33
CA GLY A 54 19.02 -3.41 3.80
C GLY A 54 19.04 -4.37 5.00
N ALA A 55 20.24 -4.86 5.27
CA ALA A 55 20.47 -5.90 6.29
C ALA A 55 20.18 -5.42 7.73
N GLU A 56 20.17 -4.13 7.97
CA GLU A 56 19.83 -3.53 9.27
C GLU A 56 18.37 -3.76 9.67
N HIS A 57 17.50 -4.07 8.70
CA HIS A 57 16.08 -4.33 8.92
C HIS A 57 15.72 -5.83 8.97
N GLY A 58 16.73 -6.71 8.82
CA GLY A 58 16.54 -8.15 8.92
C GLY A 58 17.34 -8.94 7.89
N PRO A 59 17.29 -10.29 7.96
CA PRO A 59 17.97 -11.14 6.99
C PRO A 59 17.33 -11.07 5.61
N SER A 60 18.09 -11.36 4.55
CA SER A 60 17.56 -11.42 3.20
C SER A 60 16.71 -12.68 2.96
N TYR A 61 15.87 -12.62 1.93
CA TYR A 61 15.15 -13.79 1.44
C TYR A 61 16.10 -14.91 1.01
N GLU A 62 17.23 -14.56 0.38
CA GLU A 62 18.24 -15.53 -0.07
C GLU A 62 18.87 -16.30 1.09
N GLU A 63 19.01 -15.65 2.27
CA GLU A 63 19.58 -16.26 3.47
C GLU A 63 18.60 -17.19 4.20
N THR A 64 17.32 -16.82 4.25
CA THR A 64 16.32 -17.51 5.09
C THR A 64 15.27 -18.27 4.32
N GLY A 65 15.04 -17.94 3.06
CA GLY A 65 13.87 -18.38 2.28
C GLY A 65 12.55 -17.79 2.78
N ILE A 66 12.59 -16.79 3.67
CA ILE A 66 11.41 -16.12 4.23
C ILE A 66 11.36 -14.69 3.71
N PHE A 67 10.25 -14.34 3.08
CA PHE A 67 10.01 -12.99 2.60
C PHE A 67 9.42 -12.12 3.72
N ASP A 68 10.24 -11.20 4.25
CA ASP A 68 9.82 -10.27 5.30
C ASP A 68 9.35 -8.95 4.69
N ASP A 69 8.10 -8.92 4.28
CA ASP A 69 7.39 -7.76 3.72
C ASP A 69 6.98 -6.70 4.77
N LYS A 70 7.28 -6.96 6.05
CA LYS A 70 6.90 -6.07 7.15
C LYS A 70 8.02 -5.16 7.62
N ASN A 71 9.27 -5.64 7.52
CA ASN A 71 10.42 -4.91 8.04
C ASN A 71 11.42 -4.58 6.94
N ARG A 72 11.93 -5.58 6.23
CA ARG A 72 13.02 -5.38 5.26
C ARG A 72 12.55 -5.01 3.87
N TYR A 73 11.47 -5.64 3.38
CA TYR A 73 11.01 -5.40 2.02
C TYR A 73 9.78 -4.49 2.01
N ILE A 74 9.86 -3.37 1.31
CA ILE A 74 8.76 -2.42 1.21
C ILE A 74 8.20 -2.47 -0.20
N GLU A 75 6.93 -2.85 -0.34
CA GLU A 75 6.24 -2.75 -1.62
C GLU A 75 6.21 -1.30 -2.09
N ILE A 76 6.76 -1.05 -3.27
CA ILE A 76 6.79 0.28 -3.89
C ILE A 76 5.84 0.38 -5.07
N TRP A 77 5.55 -0.73 -5.73
CA TRP A 77 4.72 -0.74 -6.93
C TRP A 77 4.03 -2.09 -7.10
N ASN A 78 2.70 -2.09 -7.19
CA ASN A 78 1.98 -3.19 -7.80
C ASN A 78 2.13 -3.05 -9.32
N ALA A 79 3.11 -3.75 -9.88
CA ALA A 79 3.54 -3.57 -11.26
C ALA A 79 2.52 -4.10 -12.28
N GLY A 80 1.65 -5.01 -11.85
CA GLY A 80 0.55 -5.46 -12.68
C GLY A 80 -0.37 -6.43 -11.96
N VAL A 81 -1.66 -6.11 -12.02
CA VAL A 81 -2.76 -7.03 -11.77
C VAL A 81 -3.29 -7.45 -13.13
N PHE A 82 -3.14 -8.72 -13.48
CA PHE A 82 -3.59 -9.25 -14.75
C PHE A 82 -5.05 -9.69 -14.64
N MET A 83 -5.97 -8.81 -15.05
CA MET A 83 -7.41 -9.07 -15.06
C MET A 83 -7.74 -10.10 -16.16
N GLU A 84 -7.60 -11.36 -15.82
CA GLU A 84 -7.83 -12.47 -16.74
C GLU A 84 -9.10 -13.27 -16.42
N TYR A 85 -9.65 -13.08 -15.21
CA TYR A 85 -10.78 -13.83 -14.70
C TYR A 85 -11.87 -12.88 -14.18
N TYR A 86 -13.08 -13.43 -14.09
CA TYR A 86 -14.20 -12.84 -13.40
C TYR A 86 -14.63 -13.81 -12.29
N GLN A 87 -14.68 -13.33 -11.07
CA GLN A 87 -15.26 -14.05 -9.93
C GLN A 87 -16.74 -13.72 -9.82
N ASP A 88 -17.60 -14.72 -9.73
CA ASP A 88 -19.03 -14.53 -9.46
C ASP A 88 -19.32 -14.44 -7.95
N GLU A 89 -20.58 -14.16 -7.59
CA GLU A 89 -21.05 -14.09 -6.20
C GLU A 89 -20.91 -15.42 -5.42
N ASN A 90 -20.72 -16.53 -6.11
CA ASN A 90 -20.52 -17.85 -5.52
C ASN A 90 -19.04 -18.24 -5.42
N GLY A 91 -18.14 -17.35 -5.82
CA GLY A 91 -16.69 -17.60 -5.81
C GLY A 91 -16.17 -18.44 -6.99
N ASN A 92 -16.96 -18.62 -8.05
CA ASN A 92 -16.50 -19.33 -9.24
C ASN A 92 -15.77 -18.38 -10.18
N TYR A 93 -14.70 -18.87 -10.78
CA TYR A 93 -13.86 -18.10 -11.72
C TYR A 93 -14.18 -18.48 -13.16
N THR A 94 -14.45 -17.49 -13.99
CA THR A 94 -14.57 -17.62 -15.45
C THR A 94 -13.54 -16.76 -16.14
N LYS A 95 -12.94 -17.29 -17.23
CA LYS A 95 -11.91 -16.55 -17.97
C LYS A 95 -12.54 -15.40 -18.74
N LEU A 96 -11.94 -14.22 -18.65
CA LEU A 96 -12.37 -13.05 -19.43
C LEU A 96 -12.01 -13.21 -20.90
N LYS A 97 -12.82 -12.65 -21.78
CA LYS A 97 -12.58 -12.63 -23.23
C LYS A 97 -11.41 -11.75 -23.61
N MET A 98 -11.17 -10.70 -22.83
CA MET A 98 -10.10 -9.75 -23.03
C MET A 98 -9.29 -9.64 -21.74
N LYS A 99 -7.98 -9.76 -21.87
CA LYS A 99 -7.05 -9.49 -20.78
C LYS A 99 -6.87 -7.97 -20.65
N SER A 100 -6.82 -7.48 -19.42
CA SER A 100 -6.42 -6.11 -19.10
C SER A 100 -5.44 -6.11 -17.95
N VAL A 101 -4.71 -5.03 -17.80
CA VAL A 101 -3.75 -4.86 -16.70
C VAL A 101 -4.15 -3.60 -15.93
N ASP A 102 -4.23 -3.74 -14.63
CA ASP A 102 -4.27 -2.63 -13.69
C ASP A 102 -2.91 -2.49 -13.02
N THR A 103 -2.50 -1.28 -12.70
CA THR A 103 -1.22 -1.03 -12.05
C THR A 103 -1.30 0.19 -11.13
N GLY A 104 -0.54 0.17 -10.04
CA GLY A 104 -0.51 1.27 -9.11
C GLY A 104 0.78 1.30 -8.29
N SER A 105 1.34 2.49 -8.11
CA SER A 105 2.52 2.68 -7.28
C SER A 105 2.27 3.70 -6.17
N GLY A 106 2.94 3.51 -5.05
CA GLY A 106 2.90 4.48 -3.94
C GLY A 106 3.83 5.66 -4.24
N LEU A 107 3.27 6.85 -4.51
CA LEU A 107 4.06 8.04 -4.81
C LEU A 107 5.10 8.31 -3.72
N GLU A 108 4.68 8.32 -2.47
CA GLU A 108 5.53 8.60 -1.32
C GLU A 108 6.59 7.51 -1.10
N ARG A 109 6.25 6.24 -1.36
CA ARG A 109 7.19 5.12 -1.28
C ARG A 109 8.24 5.21 -2.39
N MET A 110 7.84 5.61 -3.60
CA MET A 110 8.76 5.84 -4.71
C MET A 110 9.72 7.01 -4.41
N ILE A 111 9.21 8.13 -3.92
CA ILE A 111 10.04 9.28 -3.53
C ILE A 111 11.03 8.87 -2.43
N MET A 112 10.55 8.19 -1.40
CA MET A 112 11.38 7.66 -0.32
C MET A 112 12.56 6.83 -0.87
N THR A 113 12.25 5.84 -1.69
CA THR A 113 13.25 4.93 -2.27
C THR A 113 14.26 5.65 -3.15
N LEU A 114 13.80 6.52 -4.06
CA LEU A 114 14.65 7.25 -4.98
C LEU A 114 15.58 8.26 -4.29
N ASN A 115 15.19 8.76 -3.13
CA ASN A 115 15.99 9.72 -2.34
C ASN A 115 16.76 9.05 -1.19
N GLY A 116 16.69 7.73 -1.03
CA GLY A 116 17.36 7.00 0.05
C GLY A 116 16.89 7.41 1.45
N LEU A 117 15.60 7.73 1.59
CA LEU A 117 15.00 8.11 2.88
C LEU A 117 14.56 6.85 3.65
N GLU A 118 14.61 6.92 4.97
CA GLU A 118 14.22 5.79 5.84
C GLU A 118 12.70 5.59 5.92
N SER A 119 11.93 6.67 5.70
CA SER A 119 10.47 6.64 5.81
C SER A 119 9.80 7.51 4.77
N ALA A 120 8.64 7.09 4.30
CA ALA A 120 7.77 7.92 3.47
C ALA A 120 7.36 9.23 4.16
N TYR A 121 7.38 9.27 5.48
CA TYR A 121 7.08 10.48 6.27
C TYR A 121 8.22 11.51 6.26
N ASP A 122 9.41 11.14 5.80
CA ASP A 122 10.57 12.03 5.65
C ASP A 122 10.60 12.70 4.28
N THR A 123 9.63 12.37 3.43
CA THR A 123 9.48 13.01 2.12
C THR A 123 8.90 14.42 2.25
N GLU A 124 9.18 15.25 1.26
CA GLU A 124 8.63 16.61 1.14
C GLU A 124 7.10 16.69 1.22
N VAL A 125 6.42 15.55 0.95
CA VAL A 125 4.96 15.43 1.02
C VAL A 125 4.44 15.48 2.45
N PHE A 126 5.18 14.91 3.40
CA PHE A 126 4.77 14.80 4.80
C PHE A 126 5.60 15.65 5.76
N LEU A 127 6.88 15.85 5.44
CA LEU A 127 7.83 16.51 6.34
C LEU A 127 7.33 17.86 6.88
N PRO A 128 6.76 18.78 6.08
CA PRO A 128 6.27 20.06 6.59
C PRO A 128 5.13 19.90 7.61
N ILE A 129 4.29 18.89 7.43
CA ILE A 129 3.19 18.58 8.37
C ILE A 129 3.76 18.02 9.67
N ILE A 130 4.70 17.09 9.57
CA ILE A 130 5.36 16.46 10.73
C ILE A 130 6.10 17.52 11.56
N GLU A 131 6.88 18.39 10.92
CA GLU A 131 7.61 19.47 11.58
C GLU A 131 6.65 20.45 12.30
N TYR A 132 5.57 20.85 11.63
CA TYR A 132 4.54 21.70 12.27
C TYR A 132 3.95 21.03 13.50
N LEU A 133 3.54 19.78 13.41
CA LEU A 133 2.98 19.03 14.52
C LEU A 133 3.99 18.87 15.67
N GLN A 134 5.24 18.57 15.35
CA GLN A 134 6.32 18.40 16.33
C GLN A 134 6.57 19.68 17.11
N ASN A 135 6.64 20.82 16.41
CA ASN A 135 6.92 22.11 17.02
C ASN A 135 5.77 22.67 17.85
N ASN A 136 4.53 22.24 17.60
CA ASN A 136 3.34 22.77 18.28
C ASN A 136 2.73 21.77 19.29
N SER A 137 3.26 20.57 19.43
CA SER A 137 2.77 19.60 20.40
C SER A 137 3.51 19.69 21.74
N LYS A 138 2.79 19.46 22.84
CA LYS A 138 3.37 19.42 24.20
C LYS A 138 4.24 18.20 24.43
N THR A 139 3.85 17.06 23.83
CA THR A 139 4.55 15.78 23.95
C THR A 139 4.56 15.09 22.59
N PRO A 140 5.52 15.39 21.70
CA PRO A 140 5.56 14.82 20.37
C PRO A 140 5.85 13.32 20.46
N ILE A 141 4.92 12.50 19.94
CA ILE A 141 5.01 11.05 19.83
C ILE A 141 5.03 10.72 18.35
N LEU A 142 6.14 10.18 17.84
CA LEU A 142 6.37 9.97 16.41
C LEU A 142 5.23 9.21 15.72
N GLU A 143 4.72 8.14 16.33
CA GLU A 143 3.59 7.39 15.79
C GLU A 143 2.34 8.28 15.62
N SER A 144 2.03 9.10 16.63
CA SER A 144 0.89 10.01 16.56
C SER A 144 1.07 11.10 15.51
N LEU A 145 2.28 11.66 15.37
CA LEU A 145 2.59 12.64 14.33
C LEU A 145 2.35 12.05 12.93
N ARG A 146 2.83 10.84 12.69
CA ARG A 146 2.64 10.11 11.42
C ARG A 146 1.17 9.81 11.13
N ILE A 147 0.42 9.36 12.13
CA ILE A 147 -1.02 9.09 12.01
C ILE A 147 -1.77 10.37 11.66
N ILE A 148 -1.51 11.47 12.37
CA ILE A 148 -2.16 12.76 12.11
C ILE A 148 -1.87 13.23 10.70
N ALA A 149 -0.60 13.30 10.31
CA ALA A 149 -0.17 13.76 8.99
C ALA A 149 -0.84 12.98 7.86
N HIS A 150 -0.78 11.64 7.94
CA HIS A 150 -1.41 10.76 6.96
C HIS A 150 -2.94 10.94 6.89
N HIS A 151 -3.60 10.97 8.05
CA HIS A 151 -5.07 11.04 8.09
C HIS A 151 -5.60 12.40 7.64
N ILE A 152 -4.93 13.50 8.00
CA ILE A 152 -5.31 14.85 7.54
C ILE A 152 -5.16 14.94 6.02
N ARG A 153 -3.99 14.55 5.49
CA ARG A 153 -3.75 14.58 4.05
C ARG A 153 -4.78 13.75 3.30
N THR A 154 -5.00 12.51 3.71
CA THR A 154 -6.00 11.62 3.09
C THR A 154 -7.40 12.22 3.17
N SER A 155 -7.78 12.81 4.32
CA SER A 155 -9.09 13.45 4.48
C SER A 155 -9.30 14.62 3.55
N ILE A 156 -8.27 15.45 3.33
CA ILE A 156 -8.33 16.58 2.38
C ILE A 156 -8.61 16.08 0.95
N PHE A 157 -7.92 15.03 0.50
CA PHE A 157 -8.16 14.47 -0.83
C PHE A 157 -9.57 13.87 -0.97
N ILE A 158 -10.06 13.18 0.05
CA ILE A 158 -11.41 12.60 0.06
C ILE A 158 -12.47 13.72 0.02
N LEU A 159 -12.29 14.79 0.81
CA LEU A 159 -13.16 15.96 0.80
C LEU A 159 -13.15 16.66 -0.56
N ASN A 160 -11.96 16.85 -1.14
CA ASN A 160 -11.82 17.46 -2.48
C ASN A 160 -12.49 16.62 -3.59
N ALA A 161 -12.59 15.30 -3.39
CA ALA A 161 -13.36 14.42 -4.27
C ALA A 161 -14.89 14.49 -4.04
N GLY A 162 -15.39 15.43 -3.22
CA GLY A 162 -16.81 15.65 -2.97
C GLY A 162 -17.44 14.66 -1.98
N VAL A 163 -16.65 13.94 -1.19
CA VAL A 163 -17.17 13.02 -0.17
C VAL A 163 -17.30 13.75 1.17
N GLU A 164 -18.50 13.78 1.73
CA GLU A 164 -18.75 14.34 3.06
C GLU A 164 -18.70 13.27 4.16
N PRO A 165 -18.28 13.63 5.40
CA PRO A 165 -18.30 12.71 6.53
C PRO A 165 -19.71 12.21 6.82
N SER A 166 -19.89 10.88 6.91
CA SER A 166 -21.20 10.29 7.18
C SER A 166 -21.10 9.01 8.02
N ASN A 167 -22.21 8.32 8.21
CA ASN A 167 -22.26 7.06 8.96
C ASN A 167 -22.16 5.82 8.04
N VAL A 168 -22.10 6.00 6.72
CA VAL A 168 -22.14 4.92 5.75
C VAL A 168 -21.09 5.07 4.65
N LYS A 169 -20.70 3.95 4.05
CA LYS A 169 -19.82 3.89 2.86
C LYS A 169 -18.54 4.76 2.99
N ARG A 170 -18.19 5.48 1.93
CA ARG A 170 -16.98 6.31 1.85
C ARG A 170 -16.95 7.44 2.89
N GLY A 171 -18.10 8.03 3.18
CA GLY A 171 -18.22 9.08 4.20
C GLY A 171 -17.96 8.56 5.63
N TYR A 172 -18.26 7.30 5.91
CA TYR A 172 -17.89 6.67 7.18
C TYR A 172 -16.36 6.51 7.33
N VAL A 173 -15.68 6.12 6.25
CA VAL A 173 -14.21 6.05 6.26
C VAL A 173 -13.61 7.41 6.56
N LEU A 174 -14.03 8.46 5.85
CA LEU A 174 -13.59 9.84 6.08
C LEU A 174 -13.82 10.27 7.54
N ARG A 175 -15.01 10.04 8.07
CA ARG A 175 -15.33 10.35 9.47
C ARG A 175 -14.39 9.62 10.45
N ARG A 176 -14.06 8.36 10.19
CA ARG A 176 -13.11 7.60 11.02
C ARG A 176 -11.71 8.20 10.99
N LEU A 177 -11.21 8.58 9.82
CA LEU A 177 -9.89 9.19 9.65
C LEU A 177 -9.81 10.50 10.45
N ILE A 178 -10.77 11.40 10.29
CA ILE A 178 -10.83 12.67 11.02
C ILE A 178 -10.86 12.43 12.54
N ARG A 179 -11.75 11.57 13.02
CA ARG A 179 -11.85 11.27 14.45
C ARG A 179 -10.57 10.65 15.02
N ARG A 180 -9.88 9.80 14.26
CA ARG A 180 -8.62 9.22 14.69
C ARG A 180 -7.51 10.28 14.74
N ALA A 181 -7.43 11.16 13.75
CA ALA A 181 -6.50 12.28 13.78
C ALA A 181 -6.71 13.15 15.02
N ILE A 182 -7.95 13.59 15.29
CA ILE A 182 -8.29 14.40 16.48
C ILE A 182 -7.88 13.70 17.78
N ARG A 183 -8.13 12.39 17.89
CA ARG A 183 -7.71 11.64 19.09
C ARG A 183 -6.20 11.69 19.29
N HIS A 184 -5.42 11.51 18.22
CA HIS A 184 -3.96 11.58 18.30
C HIS A 184 -3.45 12.99 18.55
N MET A 185 -4.12 14.03 18.02
CA MET A 185 -3.82 15.45 18.35
C MET A 185 -3.95 15.70 19.86
N ARG A 186 -5.02 15.23 20.48
CA ARG A 186 -5.18 15.30 21.94
C ARG A 186 -4.10 14.54 22.70
N THR A 187 -3.71 13.36 22.21
CA THR A 187 -2.65 12.54 22.82
C THR A 187 -1.31 13.28 22.87
N ILE A 188 -0.98 14.05 21.83
CA ILE A 188 0.27 14.84 21.78
C ILE A 188 0.11 16.25 22.40
N GLY A 189 -1.05 16.56 22.95
CA GLY A 189 -1.31 17.84 23.59
C GLY A 189 -1.38 19.02 22.62
N LEU A 190 -1.75 18.77 21.37
CA LEU A 190 -2.10 19.83 20.42
C LEU A 190 -3.49 20.33 20.80
N GLU A 191 -3.58 21.55 21.31
CA GLU A 191 -4.85 22.15 21.71
C GLU A 191 -5.65 22.65 20.51
N ASP A 192 -6.98 22.61 20.64
CA ASP A 192 -7.89 23.25 19.69
C ASP A 192 -7.60 24.77 19.72
N SER A 193 -7.03 25.30 18.66
CA SER A 193 -6.83 26.73 18.43
C SER A 193 -8.01 27.32 17.68
#